data_ac1ca2ded0c536ec88cf4b705d7fa101
#
_entry.id   ac1ca2ded0c536ec88cf4b705d7fa101
#
_cell.length_a   1.000
_cell.length_b   1.000
_cell.length_c   1.000
_cell.angle_alpha   90.00
_cell.angle_beta   90.00
_cell.angle_gamma   90.00
#
_symmetry.space_group_name_H-M   'P 1'
#
loop_
_entity.id
_entity.type
_entity.pdbx_description
1 polymer ?
#
loop_
_entity_poly.entity_id
_entity_poly.type
_entity_poly.pdbx_seq_one_letter_code
_entity_poly.pdbx_strand_id
1 'polypeptide(L)'
;EENVVTHRLSIPKAWKMYVGGAFVRSESGRYFQVVGATESADANTTNIPLASRKDFRDAMGVAQAAQPKWAARTAYNRGQILYRLAEILEARSEELVRSLVRGGATEAEAALEVAAAIDRSVYYAGFADKIGALLASSNPVAGPHFAFTVPEPIGVFAVLAPQKLPLLGLVTAILPLVCAGNTVVAVGSDLDPRTVITFCEALATSDFPGGVINVLTGRAKELAPWFVKHREVRAIEAYSDDAALLAELERGSADAVRRTKTHHAVAREWFFDDRRGQGLGFLERAVEHKSIWHPVGL
;
A
#
# COMPACT_ATOMS: atom_id res chain seq x y z
N GLU A 1 -29.95 -35.13 32.26
CA GLU A 1 -28.81 -34.20 32.31
C GLU A 1 -29.06 -33.07 31.33
N GLU A 2 -29.49 -31.89 31.84
CA GLU A 2 -29.65 -30.67 31.07
C GLU A 2 -28.27 -30.20 30.62
N ASN A 3 -28.05 -30.21 29.29
CA ASN A 3 -26.89 -29.55 28.68
C ASN A 3 -27.00 -28.03 28.92
N VAL A 4 -26.32 -27.50 29.94
CA VAL A 4 -26.16 -26.07 30.14
C VAL A 4 -25.26 -25.55 29.03
N VAL A 5 -25.88 -25.12 27.92
CA VAL A 5 -25.18 -24.35 26.89
C VAL A 5 -24.82 -23.00 27.51
N THR A 6 -23.62 -22.88 28.01
CA THR A 6 -23.08 -21.59 28.46
C THR A 6 -22.99 -20.66 27.25
N HIS A 7 -23.93 -19.72 27.11
CA HIS A 7 -23.86 -18.66 26.13
C HIS A 7 -22.66 -17.76 26.44
N ARG A 8 -21.52 -18.03 25.78
CA ARG A 8 -20.36 -17.16 25.85
C ARG A 8 -20.70 -15.81 25.18
N LEU A 9 -20.44 -14.71 25.89
CA LEU A 9 -20.55 -13.37 25.31
C LEU A 9 -19.62 -13.23 24.10
N SER A 10 -20.15 -12.76 22.99
CA SER A 10 -19.35 -12.39 21.83
C SER A 10 -18.69 -11.04 22.10
N ILE A 11 -17.34 -11.00 22.05
CA ILE A 11 -16.58 -9.78 22.22
C ILE A 11 -16.26 -9.22 20.84
N PRO A 12 -16.79 -8.03 20.46
CA PRO A 12 -16.53 -7.46 19.16
C PRO A 12 -15.07 -7.00 19.04
N LYS A 13 -14.47 -7.19 17.86
CA LYS A 13 -13.12 -6.71 17.54
C LYS A 13 -13.08 -5.18 17.46
N ALA A 14 -12.09 -4.57 18.12
CA ALA A 14 -11.82 -3.14 17.99
C ALA A 14 -10.92 -2.91 16.75
N TRP A 15 -11.48 -2.34 15.72
CA TRP A 15 -10.77 -2.03 14.48
C TRP A 15 -9.94 -0.75 14.63
N LYS A 16 -8.74 -0.72 14.05
CA LYS A 16 -7.79 0.38 14.19
C LYS A 16 -7.00 0.55 12.89
N MET A 17 -6.56 1.78 12.62
CA MET A 17 -5.60 2.07 11.55
C MET A 17 -4.21 1.52 11.90
N TYR A 18 -3.37 1.31 10.89
CA TYR A 18 -2.00 0.83 11.07
C TYR A 18 -1.00 1.93 10.71
N VAL A 19 -0.30 2.46 11.71
CA VAL A 19 0.66 3.56 11.55
C VAL A 19 1.89 3.30 12.42
N GLY A 20 3.06 3.40 11.84
CA GLY A 20 4.33 3.25 12.57
C GLY A 20 4.58 1.84 13.12
N GLY A 21 3.96 0.81 12.57
CA GLY A 21 4.04 -0.55 13.08
C GLY A 21 3.06 -0.84 14.23
N ALA A 22 2.14 0.08 14.53
CA ALA A 22 1.18 -0.06 15.62
C ALA A 22 -0.27 0.18 15.14
N PHE A 23 -1.22 -0.43 15.85
CA PHE A 23 -2.64 -0.22 15.62
C PHE A 23 -3.15 0.98 16.44
N VAL A 24 -3.54 2.05 15.76
CA VAL A 24 -3.94 3.33 16.35
C VAL A 24 -5.41 3.67 16.07
N ARG A 25 -6.04 4.42 16.96
CA ARG A 25 -7.35 5.03 16.72
C ARG A 25 -7.17 6.36 16.01
N SER A 26 -8.24 6.85 15.34
CA SER A 26 -8.24 8.25 14.88
C SER A 26 -8.12 9.21 16.07
N GLU A 27 -7.29 10.24 15.92
CA GLU A 27 -7.10 11.27 16.95
C GLU A 27 -8.39 12.06 17.24
N SER A 28 -9.26 12.15 16.23
CA SER A 28 -10.56 12.82 16.35
C SER A 28 -11.62 11.98 17.08
N GLY A 29 -11.37 10.71 17.33
CA GLY A 29 -12.34 9.75 17.84
C GLY A 29 -13.49 9.43 16.87
N ARG A 30 -13.50 10.02 15.65
CA ARG A 30 -14.53 9.77 14.64
C ARG A 30 -14.41 8.36 14.05
N TYR A 31 -15.53 7.79 13.72
CA TYR A 31 -15.63 6.52 13.03
C TYR A 31 -16.76 6.55 11.98
N PHE A 32 -16.73 5.60 11.04
CA PHE A 32 -17.84 5.31 10.16
C PHE A 32 -18.24 3.84 10.29
N GLN A 33 -19.45 3.54 9.90
CA GLN A 33 -19.99 2.20 10.01
C GLN A 33 -19.93 1.48 8.68
N VAL A 34 -19.57 0.20 8.75
CA VAL A 34 -19.61 -0.73 7.62
C VAL A 34 -20.47 -1.92 8.02
N VAL A 35 -21.45 -2.22 7.18
CA VAL A 35 -22.33 -3.37 7.35
C VAL A 35 -21.77 -4.54 6.53
N GLY A 36 -21.75 -5.74 7.12
CA GLY A 36 -21.36 -6.94 6.38
C GLY A 36 -22.47 -7.39 5.44
N ALA A 37 -22.10 -7.98 4.31
CA ALA A 37 -23.06 -8.40 3.29
C ALA A 37 -23.85 -9.67 3.66
N THR A 38 -23.37 -10.48 4.62
CA THR A 38 -23.85 -11.87 4.82
C THR A 38 -24.70 -12.13 6.06
N GLU A 39 -24.97 -11.13 6.93
CA GLU A 39 -25.71 -11.32 8.20
C GLU A 39 -26.74 -10.22 8.44
N SER A 40 -27.64 -10.40 9.42
CA SER A 40 -28.63 -9.39 9.81
C SER A 40 -27.96 -8.07 10.24
N ALA A 41 -28.55 -6.94 9.89
CA ALA A 41 -27.96 -5.60 10.03
C ALA A 41 -27.44 -5.27 11.44
N ASP A 42 -28.08 -5.79 12.49
CA ASP A 42 -27.71 -5.47 13.89
C ASP A 42 -26.48 -6.25 14.38
N ALA A 43 -26.23 -7.45 13.85
CA ALA A 43 -25.11 -8.31 14.30
C ALA A 43 -23.79 -8.00 13.57
N ASN A 44 -23.83 -7.21 12.49
CA ASN A 44 -22.72 -7.10 11.52
C ASN A 44 -22.22 -5.69 11.29
N THR A 45 -22.73 -4.72 12.04
CA THR A 45 -22.25 -3.34 11.95
C THR A 45 -20.88 -3.19 12.64
N THR A 46 -19.90 -2.72 11.89
CA THR A 46 -18.53 -2.54 12.36
C THR A 46 -18.16 -1.07 12.37
N ASN A 47 -17.69 -0.57 13.51
CA ASN A 47 -17.15 0.79 13.62
C ASN A 47 -15.69 0.81 13.17
N ILE A 48 -15.40 1.58 12.13
CA ILE A 48 -14.08 1.74 11.52
C ILE A 48 -13.59 3.17 11.81
N PRO A 49 -12.34 3.37 12.23
CA PRO A 49 -11.80 4.73 12.44
C PRO A 49 -11.91 5.56 11.15
N LEU A 50 -12.37 6.81 11.29
CA LEU A 50 -12.38 7.78 10.21
C LEU A 50 -11.16 8.69 10.38
N ALA A 51 -10.14 8.46 9.55
CA ALA A 51 -8.91 9.23 9.58
C ALA A 51 -9.18 10.71 9.32
N SER A 52 -8.52 11.55 10.09
CA SER A 52 -8.53 13.00 9.96
C SER A 52 -7.29 13.50 9.18
N ARG A 53 -7.28 14.80 8.88
CA ARG A 53 -6.08 15.49 8.40
C ARG A 53 -4.87 15.27 9.31
N LYS A 54 -5.09 15.25 10.63
CA LYS A 54 -4.03 15.10 11.62
C LYS A 54 -3.47 13.67 11.60
N ASP A 55 -4.34 12.65 11.48
CA ASP A 55 -3.91 11.26 11.33
C ASP A 55 -3.03 11.10 10.08
N PHE A 56 -3.43 11.72 8.95
CA PHE A 56 -2.61 11.71 7.74
C PHE A 56 -1.25 12.39 7.95
N ARG A 57 -1.23 13.58 8.56
CA ARG A 57 0.01 14.30 8.85
C ARG A 57 0.93 13.48 9.76
N ASP A 58 0.40 12.87 10.79
CA ASP A 58 1.18 12.11 11.77
C ASP A 58 1.73 10.83 11.11
N ALA A 59 0.94 10.16 10.26
CA ALA A 59 1.40 9.02 9.44
C ALA A 59 2.51 9.43 8.46
N MET A 60 2.40 10.61 7.83
CA MET A 60 3.45 11.15 6.95
C MET A 60 4.75 11.40 7.71
N GLY A 61 4.69 11.95 8.93
CA GLY A 61 5.86 12.15 9.78
C GLY A 61 6.57 10.83 10.11
N VAL A 62 5.80 9.79 10.42
CA VAL A 62 6.33 8.44 10.70
C VAL A 62 6.95 7.81 9.44
N ALA A 63 6.29 7.93 8.28
CA ALA A 63 6.80 7.43 7.02
C ALA A 63 8.12 8.13 6.61
N GLN A 64 8.18 9.46 6.79
CA GLN A 64 9.37 10.26 6.53
C GLN A 64 10.56 9.85 7.42
N ALA A 65 10.32 9.59 8.70
CA ALA A 65 11.35 9.14 9.63
C ALA A 65 11.88 7.73 9.30
N ALA A 66 11.04 6.85 8.77
CA ALA A 66 11.41 5.49 8.39
C ALA A 66 12.14 5.42 7.03
N GLN A 67 11.88 6.36 6.12
CA GLN A 67 12.30 6.31 4.73
C GLN A 67 13.83 6.15 4.54
N PRO A 68 14.70 6.94 5.18
CA PRO A 68 16.16 6.82 4.97
C PRO A 68 16.70 5.45 5.40
N LYS A 69 16.18 4.90 6.48
CA LYS A 69 16.60 3.58 6.99
C LYS A 69 16.10 2.45 6.09
N TRP A 70 14.92 2.59 5.50
CA TRP A 70 14.37 1.63 4.55
C TRP A 70 15.12 1.66 3.22
N ALA A 71 15.39 2.85 2.67
CA ALA A 71 16.17 3.05 1.46
C ALA A 71 17.60 2.51 1.58
N ALA A 72 18.23 2.66 2.75
CA ALA A 72 19.59 2.19 3.01
C ALA A 72 19.71 0.67 3.19
N ARG A 73 18.61 -0.07 3.34
CA ARG A 73 18.65 -1.54 3.37
C ARG A 73 19.12 -2.08 2.02
N THR A 74 19.89 -3.16 2.04
CA THR A 74 20.25 -3.83 0.79
C THR A 74 19.00 -4.29 0.05
N ALA A 75 19.05 -4.25 -1.27
CA ALA A 75 17.94 -4.70 -2.11
C ALA A 75 17.55 -6.15 -1.80
N TYR A 76 18.54 -7.02 -1.58
CA TYR A 76 18.32 -8.39 -1.16
C TYR A 76 17.52 -8.50 0.16
N ASN A 77 17.88 -7.70 1.17
CA ASN A 77 17.17 -7.72 2.45
C ASN A 77 15.72 -7.20 2.31
N ARG A 78 15.48 -6.20 1.45
CA ARG A 78 14.11 -5.77 1.14
C ARG A 78 13.31 -6.90 0.49
N GLY A 79 13.92 -7.66 -0.44
CA GLY A 79 13.32 -8.83 -1.05
C GLY A 79 12.94 -9.92 -0.02
N GLN A 80 13.83 -10.21 0.94
CA GLN A 80 13.53 -11.16 2.02
C GLN A 80 12.32 -10.73 2.85
N ILE A 81 12.20 -9.44 3.18
CA ILE A 81 11.08 -8.89 3.96
C ILE A 81 9.77 -8.97 3.16
N LEU A 82 9.80 -8.67 1.86
CA LEU A 82 8.64 -8.83 0.98
C LEU A 82 8.22 -10.30 0.85
N TYR A 83 9.18 -11.21 0.75
CA TYR A 83 8.90 -12.64 0.71
C TYR A 83 8.31 -13.14 2.04
N ARG A 84 8.82 -12.63 3.17
CA ARG A 84 8.24 -12.92 4.49
C ARG A 84 6.79 -12.46 4.61
N LEU A 85 6.44 -11.33 3.99
CA LEU A 85 5.03 -10.93 3.90
C LEU A 85 4.19 -11.96 3.14
N ALA A 86 4.68 -12.47 2.00
CA ALA A 86 3.98 -13.50 1.24
C ALA A 86 3.75 -14.78 2.08
N GLU A 87 4.74 -15.23 2.84
CA GLU A 87 4.59 -16.37 3.76
C GLU A 87 3.50 -16.12 4.82
N ILE A 88 3.45 -14.92 5.38
CA ILE A 88 2.42 -14.57 6.38
C ILE A 88 1.03 -14.48 5.75
N LEU A 89 0.91 -13.94 4.52
CA LEU A 89 -0.36 -13.91 3.80
C LEU A 89 -0.85 -15.32 3.48
N GLU A 90 0.05 -16.22 3.05
CA GLU A 90 -0.26 -17.65 2.82
C GLU A 90 -0.76 -18.31 4.12
N ALA A 91 -0.04 -18.15 5.22
CA ALA A 91 -0.41 -18.72 6.51
C ALA A 91 -1.76 -18.19 7.06
N ARG A 92 -2.18 -16.99 6.63
CA ARG A 92 -3.44 -16.35 7.03
C ARG A 92 -4.48 -16.30 5.90
N SER A 93 -4.27 -17.09 4.84
CA SER A 93 -5.13 -17.06 3.64
C SER A 93 -6.61 -17.29 3.96
N GLU A 94 -6.94 -18.27 4.80
CA GLU A 94 -8.32 -18.53 5.23
C GLU A 94 -8.96 -17.35 5.97
N GLU A 95 -8.19 -16.63 6.80
CA GLU A 95 -8.70 -15.46 7.51
C GLU A 95 -9.00 -14.31 6.53
N LEU A 96 -8.12 -14.11 5.55
CA LEU A 96 -8.30 -13.10 4.49
C LEU A 96 -9.51 -13.44 3.61
N VAL A 97 -9.66 -14.72 3.21
CA VAL A 97 -10.85 -15.20 2.47
C VAL A 97 -12.12 -14.91 3.27
N ARG A 98 -12.18 -15.31 4.55
CA ARG A 98 -13.34 -15.01 5.40
C ARG A 98 -13.63 -13.51 5.52
N SER A 99 -12.60 -12.68 5.56
CA SER A 99 -12.77 -11.22 5.60
C SER A 99 -13.41 -10.68 4.33
N LEU A 100 -12.91 -11.10 3.16
CA LEU A 100 -13.45 -10.73 1.84
C LEU A 100 -14.91 -11.21 1.64
N VAL A 101 -15.21 -12.44 2.04
CA VAL A 101 -16.59 -12.98 2.00
C VAL A 101 -17.52 -12.15 2.88
N ARG A 102 -17.08 -11.75 4.07
CA ARG A 102 -17.85 -10.83 4.94
C ARG A 102 -18.03 -9.46 4.26
N GLY A 103 -17.09 -9.03 3.43
CA GLY A 103 -17.17 -7.81 2.59
C GLY A 103 -18.13 -7.93 1.40
N GLY A 104 -18.60 -9.14 1.07
CA GLY A 104 -19.57 -9.40 0.01
C GLY A 104 -19.02 -10.15 -1.21
N ALA A 105 -17.74 -10.57 -1.20
CA ALA A 105 -17.21 -11.44 -2.23
C ALA A 105 -17.78 -12.87 -2.10
N THR A 106 -17.90 -13.59 -3.20
CA THR A 106 -18.10 -15.04 -3.16
C THR A 106 -16.82 -15.72 -2.65
N GLU A 107 -16.93 -16.94 -2.12
CA GLU A 107 -15.79 -17.69 -1.64
C GLU A 107 -14.71 -17.90 -2.75
N ALA A 108 -15.17 -18.20 -3.97
CA ALA A 108 -14.30 -18.37 -5.13
C ALA A 108 -13.56 -17.06 -5.51
N GLU A 109 -14.28 -15.93 -5.49
CA GLU A 109 -13.68 -14.62 -5.77
C GLU A 109 -12.67 -14.20 -4.68
N ALA A 110 -13.01 -14.46 -3.42
CA ALA A 110 -12.14 -14.18 -2.28
C ALA A 110 -10.86 -15.02 -2.33
N ALA A 111 -10.98 -16.33 -2.58
CA ALA A 111 -9.84 -17.21 -2.73
C ALA A 111 -8.91 -16.78 -3.89
N LEU A 112 -9.49 -16.39 -5.04
CA LEU A 112 -8.73 -15.89 -6.19
C LEU A 112 -8.00 -14.58 -5.85
N GLU A 113 -8.65 -13.66 -5.13
CA GLU A 113 -8.04 -12.37 -4.74
C GLU A 113 -6.87 -12.59 -3.78
N VAL A 114 -7.02 -13.48 -2.79
CA VAL A 114 -5.96 -13.81 -1.83
C VAL A 114 -4.77 -14.46 -2.55
N ALA A 115 -5.01 -15.46 -3.40
CA ALA A 115 -3.95 -16.13 -4.17
C ALA A 115 -3.18 -15.12 -5.04
N ALA A 116 -3.87 -14.26 -5.78
CA ALA A 116 -3.24 -13.24 -6.61
C ALA A 116 -2.44 -12.20 -5.79
N ALA A 117 -2.88 -11.87 -4.57
CA ALA A 117 -2.14 -10.96 -3.69
C ALA A 117 -0.85 -11.59 -3.15
N ILE A 118 -0.88 -12.89 -2.83
CA ILE A 118 0.29 -13.67 -2.43
C ILE A 118 1.30 -13.74 -3.58
N ASP A 119 0.85 -14.16 -4.76
CA ASP A 119 1.70 -14.25 -5.97
C ASP A 119 2.35 -12.93 -6.30
N ARG A 120 1.62 -11.82 -6.18
CA ARG A 120 2.16 -10.46 -6.40
C ARG A 120 3.20 -10.07 -5.37
N SER A 121 3.04 -10.51 -4.13
CA SER A 121 4.03 -10.28 -3.07
C SER A 121 5.33 -11.03 -3.37
N VAL A 122 5.24 -12.29 -3.81
CA VAL A 122 6.39 -13.08 -4.27
C VAL A 122 7.04 -12.44 -5.50
N TYR A 123 6.24 -11.98 -6.48
CA TYR A 123 6.73 -11.31 -7.67
C TYR A 123 7.62 -10.11 -7.34
N TYR A 124 7.15 -9.17 -6.52
CA TYR A 124 7.96 -8.00 -6.15
C TYR A 124 9.10 -8.34 -5.20
N ALA A 125 8.98 -9.36 -4.35
CA ALA A 125 10.12 -9.88 -3.59
C ALA A 125 11.26 -10.32 -4.53
N GLY A 126 10.92 -11.00 -5.62
CA GLY A 126 11.87 -11.45 -6.64
C GLY A 126 12.48 -10.33 -7.48
N PHE A 127 11.89 -9.13 -7.51
CA PHE A 127 12.41 -7.97 -8.26
C PHE A 127 13.35 -7.09 -7.45
N ALA A 128 13.30 -7.12 -6.12
CA ALA A 128 13.99 -6.16 -5.27
C ALA A 128 15.50 -6.06 -5.58
N ASP A 129 16.19 -7.17 -5.73
CA ASP A 129 17.62 -7.22 -6.03
C ASP A 129 17.95 -7.01 -7.52
N LYS A 130 16.94 -6.97 -8.40
CA LYS A 130 17.11 -6.81 -9.84
C LYS A 130 16.90 -5.39 -10.34
N ILE A 131 16.31 -4.51 -9.53
CA ILE A 131 15.99 -3.12 -9.90
C ILE A 131 17.24 -2.40 -10.42
N GLY A 132 18.36 -2.51 -9.73
CA GLY A 132 19.63 -1.91 -10.15
C GLY A 132 20.13 -2.43 -11.49
N ALA A 133 20.02 -3.74 -11.74
CA ALA A 133 20.46 -4.34 -13.00
C ALA A 133 19.55 -3.97 -14.18
N LEU A 134 18.26 -3.76 -13.92
CA LEU A 134 17.26 -3.50 -14.97
C LEU A 134 17.13 -2.02 -15.32
N LEU A 135 17.31 -1.12 -14.34
CA LEU A 135 17.04 0.31 -14.50
C LEU A 135 18.30 1.19 -14.45
N ALA A 136 19.48 0.63 -14.12
CA ALA A 136 20.74 1.37 -14.24
C ALA A 136 21.26 1.34 -15.68
N SER A 137 22.10 2.29 -16.02
CA SER A 137 22.76 2.35 -17.34
C SER A 137 24.19 2.85 -17.25
N SER A 138 25.04 2.41 -18.18
CA SER A 138 26.29 3.05 -18.49
C SER A 138 26.06 4.02 -19.66
N ASN A 139 26.47 5.26 -19.50
CA ASN A 139 26.17 6.31 -20.47
C ASN A 139 27.43 6.67 -21.28
N PRO A 140 27.39 6.63 -22.62
CA PRO A 140 28.52 7.08 -23.43
C PRO A 140 28.67 8.60 -23.33
N VAL A 141 29.88 9.06 -23.07
CA VAL A 141 30.21 10.48 -22.97
C VAL A 141 31.51 10.80 -23.71
N ALA A 142 31.57 11.99 -24.30
CA ALA A 142 32.82 12.48 -24.90
C ALA A 142 33.67 13.11 -23.81
N GLY A 143 34.84 12.52 -23.53
CA GLY A 143 35.77 13.02 -22.53
C GLY A 143 36.20 11.98 -21.51
N PRO A 144 37.14 12.31 -20.60
CA PRO A 144 37.73 11.38 -19.67
C PRO A 144 36.84 11.16 -18.45
N HIS A 145 35.62 10.64 -18.67
CA HIS A 145 34.67 10.36 -17.61
C HIS A 145 34.00 8.99 -17.83
N PHE A 146 33.80 8.27 -16.73
CA PHE A 146 32.87 7.16 -16.69
C PHE A 146 31.52 7.70 -16.18
N ALA A 147 30.51 7.76 -17.06
CA ALA A 147 29.18 8.22 -16.70
C ALA A 147 28.24 7.02 -16.57
N PHE A 148 27.48 7.00 -15.49
CA PHE A 148 26.51 5.97 -15.23
C PHE A 148 25.29 6.52 -14.49
N THR A 149 24.17 5.82 -14.63
CA THR A 149 22.89 6.17 -13.99
C THR A 149 22.46 5.06 -13.07
N VAL A 150 22.02 5.43 -11.86
CA VAL A 150 21.48 4.47 -10.88
C VAL A 150 20.07 4.88 -10.46
N PRO A 151 19.16 3.88 -10.25
CA PRO A 151 17.85 4.16 -9.68
C PRO A 151 17.97 4.40 -8.17
N GLU A 152 17.34 5.46 -7.68
CA GLU A 152 17.21 5.78 -6.25
C GLU A 152 15.74 5.90 -5.84
N PRO A 153 15.33 5.56 -4.61
CA PRO A 153 13.96 5.75 -4.15
C PRO A 153 13.55 7.24 -4.18
N ILE A 154 12.31 7.52 -4.58
CA ILE A 154 11.75 8.89 -4.61
C ILE A 154 11.53 9.45 -3.20
N GLY A 155 11.11 8.60 -2.25
CA GLY A 155 10.84 9.01 -0.86
C GLY A 155 9.50 8.50 -0.33
N VAL A 156 8.63 9.41 0.14
CA VAL A 156 7.33 9.05 0.71
C VAL A 156 6.23 9.18 -0.33
N PHE A 157 5.49 8.10 -0.56
CA PHE A 157 4.31 8.08 -1.41
C PHE A 157 3.02 8.23 -0.60
N ALA A 158 2.11 9.07 -1.09
CA ALA A 158 0.71 9.01 -0.70
C ALA A 158 -0.05 8.14 -1.70
N VAL A 159 -0.78 7.15 -1.20
CA VAL A 159 -1.46 6.15 -2.04
C VAL A 159 -2.95 6.18 -1.75
N LEU A 160 -3.76 6.33 -2.79
CA LEU A 160 -5.19 6.08 -2.76
C LEU A 160 -5.44 4.72 -3.39
N ALA A 161 -5.73 3.71 -2.56
CA ALA A 161 -5.89 2.34 -3.03
C ALA A 161 -7.24 2.13 -3.77
N PRO A 162 -7.31 1.14 -4.67
CA PRO A 162 -8.55 0.75 -5.32
C PRO A 162 -9.63 0.37 -4.32
N GLN A 163 -10.88 0.69 -4.64
CA GLN A 163 -12.01 0.43 -3.74
C GLN A 163 -12.55 -1.01 -3.84
N LYS A 164 -12.58 -1.59 -5.05
CA LYS A 164 -13.26 -2.86 -5.34
C LYS A 164 -12.46 -4.12 -5.02
N LEU A 165 -11.17 -4.02 -4.84
CA LEU A 165 -10.25 -5.12 -4.50
C LEU A 165 -9.43 -4.72 -3.28
N PRO A 166 -9.99 -4.83 -2.08
CA PRO A 166 -9.41 -4.26 -0.86
C PRO A 166 -8.05 -4.87 -0.49
N LEU A 167 -7.79 -6.13 -0.88
CA LEU A 167 -6.52 -6.79 -0.66
C LEU A 167 -5.58 -6.67 -1.87
N LEU A 168 -5.96 -7.25 -3.01
CA LEU A 168 -5.12 -7.27 -4.21
C LEU A 168 -4.85 -5.86 -4.74
N GLY A 169 -5.84 -4.98 -4.70
CA GLY A 169 -5.69 -3.59 -5.12
C GLY A 169 -4.70 -2.83 -4.25
N LEU A 170 -4.77 -2.99 -2.93
CA LEU A 170 -3.82 -2.38 -1.99
C LEU A 170 -2.41 -2.93 -2.21
N VAL A 171 -2.25 -4.24 -2.28
CA VAL A 171 -0.96 -4.92 -2.56
C VAL A 171 -0.36 -4.41 -3.87
N THR A 172 -1.17 -4.32 -4.94
CA THR A 172 -0.74 -3.80 -6.25
C THR A 172 -0.22 -2.37 -6.17
N ALA A 173 -0.91 -1.53 -5.39
CA ALA A 173 -0.57 -0.11 -5.30
C ALA A 173 0.67 0.16 -4.43
N ILE A 174 0.96 -0.66 -3.42
CA ILE A 174 2.01 -0.35 -2.44
C ILE A 174 3.29 -1.17 -2.59
N LEU A 175 3.22 -2.46 -2.98
CA LEU A 175 4.42 -3.32 -2.96
C LEU A 175 5.51 -2.90 -3.94
N PRO A 176 5.25 -2.46 -5.18
CA PRO A 176 6.32 -1.98 -6.06
C PRO A 176 7.03 -0.75 -5.47
N LEU A 177 6.31 0.12 -4.77
CA LEU A 177 6.87 1.32 -4.16
C LEU A 177 7.85 0.97 -3.04
N VAL A 178 7.44 0.08 -2.13
CA VAL A 178 8.31 -0.33 -1.01
C VAL A 178 9.44 -1.25 -1.47
N CYS A 179 9.24 -2.06 -2.51
CA CYS A 179 10.26 -2.85 -3.17
C CYS A 179 11.42 -1.96 -3.67
N ALA A 180 11.09 -0.82 -4.28
CA ALA A 180 12.06 0.16 -4.75
C ALA A 180 12.73 0.97 -3.63
N GLY A 181 12.34 0.80 -2.36
CA GLY A 181 12.95 1.46 -1.21
C GLY A 181 12.21 2.71 -0.72
N ASN A 182 10.99 2.96 -1.20
CA ASN A 182 10.14 4.06 -0.72
C ASN A 182 9.34 3.64 0.51
N THR A 183 8.78 4.61 1.22
CA THR A 183 7.76 4.41 2.24
C THR A 183 6.41 4.92 1.78
N VAL A 184 5.33 4.39 2.35
CA VAL A 184 3.97 4.71 1.89
C VAL A 184 3.05 5.09 3.04
N VAL A 185 2.14 6.03 2.75
CA VAL A 185 0.93 6.29 3.52
C VAL A 185 -0.25 6.04 2.59
N ALA A 186 -0.93 4.92 2.78
CA ALA A 186 -2.04 4.48 1.95
C ALA A 186 -3.38 4.75 2.63
N VAL A 187 -4.35 5.24 1.87
CA VAL A 187 -5.76 5.20 2.24
C VAL A 187 -6.36 3.96 1.58
N GLY A 188 -6.76 3.00 2.41
CA GLY A 188 -7.35 1.74 1.96
C GLY A 188 -8.78 1.88 1.47
N SER A 189 -9.35 0.78 0.97
CA SER A 189 -10.76 0.73 0.57
C SER A 189 -11.69 1.09 1.73
N ASP A 190 -12.64 1.98 1.48
CA ASP A 190 -13.71 2.29 2.43
C ASP A 190 -14.97 1.44 2.22
N LEU A 191 -15.00 0.64 1.15
CA LEU A 191 -16.04 -0.36 0.90
C LEU A 191 -15.82 -1.62 1.76
N ASP A 192 -14.56 -2.08 1.88
CA ASP A 192 -14.21 -3.17 2.80
C ASP A 192 -12.92 -2.86 3.58
N PRO A 193 -12.98 -1.95 4.55
CA PRO A 193 -11.84 -1.60 5.39
C PRO A 193 -11.44 -2.71 6.36
N ARG A 194 -12.30 -3.71 6.60
CA ARG A 194 -11.99 -4.87 7.45
C ARG A 194 -10.89 -5.72 6.84
N THR A 195 -10.99 -6.03 5.55
CA THR A 195 -9.94 -6.75 4.82
C THR A 195 -8.64 -5.97 4.77
N VAL A 196 -8.71 -4.65 4.58
CA VAL A 196 -7.54 -3.75 4.67
C VAL A 196 -6.85 -3.86 6.02
N ILE A 197 -7.61 -3.83 7.13
CA ILE A 197 -7.03 -3.94 8.49
C ILE A 197 -6.51 -5.36 8.75
N THR A 198 -7.17 -6.41 8.27
CA THR A 198 -6.69 -7.80 8.37
C THR A 198 -5.35 -7.99 7.64
N PHE A 199 -5.18 -7.36 6.47
CA PHE A 199 -3.87 -7.28 5.81
C PHE A 199 -2.83 -6.56 6.68
N CYS A 200 -3.20 -5.48 7.36
CA CYS A 200 -2.29 -4.79 8.29
C CYS A 200 -1.88 -5.67 9.49
N GLU A 201 -2.72 -6.61 9.91
CA GLU A 201 -2.37 -7.59 10.94
C GLU A 201 -1.34 -8.61 10.44
N ALA A 202 -1.39 -8.97 9.15
CA ALA A 202 -0.33 -9.73 8.51
C ALA A 202 0.98 -8.92 8.45
N LEU A 203 0.92 -7.64 8.06
CA LEU A 203 2.08 -6.73 8.09
C LEU A 203 2.71 -6.63 9.48
N ALA A 204 1.91 -6.49 10.53
CA ALA A 204 2.39 -6.35 11.90
C ALA A 204 3.13 -7.60 12.41
N THR A 205 2.90 -8.75 11.79
CA THR A 205 3.56 -10.03 12.09
C THR A 205 4.65 -10.42 11.09
N SER A 206 4.87 -9.57 10.07
CA SER A 206 5.98 -9.67 9.13
C SER A 206 7.20 -8.89 9.63
N ASP A 207 8.29 -8.95 8.88
CA ASP A 207 9.55 -8.26 9.23
C ASP A 207 9.59 -6.79 8.75
N PHE A 208 8.47 -6.23 8.27
CA PHE A 208 8.43 -4.84 7.87
C PHE A 208 8.70 -3.90 9.04
N PRO A 209 9.70 -3.01 8.92
CA PRO A 209 9.93 -2.00 9.97
C PRO A 209 8.74 -1.06 10.09
N GLY A 210 8.42 -0.66 11.33
CA GLY A 210 7.37 0.33 11.57
C GLY A 210 7.61 1.62 10.78
N GLY A 211 6.55 2.13 10.13
CA GLY A 211 6.59 3.34 9.33
C GLY A 211 6.90 3.15 7.83
N VAL A 212 7.36 1.97 7.39
CA VAL A 212 7.56 1.69 5.95
C VAL A 212 6.22 1.65 5.22
N ILE A 213 5.26 0.96 5.78
CA ILE A 213 3.87 0.92 5.29
C ILE A 213 2.96 1.44 6.40
N ASN A 214 2.17 2.45 6.08
CA ASN A 214 1.17 3.03 6.96
C ASN A 214 -0.16 3.02 6.22
N VAL A 215 -1.21 2.53 6.87
CA VAL A 215 -2.53 2.36 6.27
C VAL A 215 -3.59 3.05 7.11
N LEU A 216 -4.24 4.01 6.49
CA LEU A 216 -5.35 4.76 7.03
C LEU A 216 -6.67 4.23 6.48
N THR A 217 -7.69 4.28 7.32
CA THR A 217 -9.09 4.06 6.93
C THR A 217 -9.82 5.40 6.90
N GLY A 218 -10.66 5.64 5.89
CA GLY A 218 -11.38 6.91 5.77
C GLY A 218 -11.85 7.16 4.35
N ARG A 219 -12.49 8.32 4.15
CA ARG A 219 -13.05 8.70 2.86
C ARG A 219 -11.99 9.34 1.97
N ALA A 220 -11.84 8.83 0.76
CA ALA A 220 -10.89 9.34 -0.23
C ALA A 220 -11.03 10.86 -0.43
N LYS A 221 -12.26 11.36 -0.60
CA LYS A 221 -12.57 12.79 -0.80
C LYS A 221 -12.15 13.69 0.37
N GLU A 222 -12.11 13.16 1.59
CA GLU A 222 -11.70 13.94 2.78
C GLU A 222 -10.16 13.99 2.92
N LEU A 223 -9.46 12.93 2.49
CA LEU A 223 -8.02 12.79 2.69
C LEU A 223 -7.18 13.22 1.48
N ALA A 224 -7.64 12.97 0.26
CA ALA A 224 -6.91 13.26 -0.97
C ALA A 224 -6.45 14.73 -1.11
N PRO A 225 -7.22 15.77 -0.69
CA PRO A 225 -6.74 17.15 -0.72
C PRO A 225 -5.48 17.38 0.12
N TRP A 226 -5.22 16.55 1.12
CA TRP A 226 -4.01 16.66 1.95
C TRP A 226 -2.79 16.00 1.30
N PHE A 227 -2.97 15.09 0.34
CA PHE A 227 -1.88 14.53 -0.46
C PHE A 227 -1.12 15.62 -1.21
N VAL A 228 -1.84 16.54 -1.81
CA VAL A 228 -1.23 17.64 -2.59
C VAL A 228 -0.76 18.80 -1.71
N LYS A 229 -1.34 18.99 -0.52
CA LYS A 229 -0.96 20.07 0.39
C LYS A 229 0.20 19.73 1.31
N HIS A 230 0.49 18.44 1.54
CA HIS A 230 1.54 18.02 2.46
C HIS A 230 2.90 18.01 1.75
N ARG A 231 3.84 18.84 2.20
CA ARG A 231 5.13 19.05 1.53
C ARG A 231 6.03 17.80 1.48
N GLU A 232 5.88 16.88 2.43
CA GLU A 232 6.69 15.65 2.51
C GLU A 232 6.16 14.52 1.59
N VAL A 233 5.00 14.68 0.96
CA VAL A 233 4.55 13.79 -0.10
C VAL A 233 5.39 14.04 -1.33
N ARG A 234 6.21 13.05 -1.72
CA ARG A 234 7.10 13.15 -2.88
C ARG A 234 6.41 12.66 -4.15
N ALA A 235 5.55 11.68 -4.02
CA ALA A 235 4.79 11.16 -5.14
C ALA A 235 3.40 10.69 -4.70
N ILE A 236 2.50 10.61 -5.66
CA ILE A 236 1.11 10.16 -5.48
C ILE A 236 0.84 9.02 -6.47
N GLU A 237 0.29 7.92 -5.95
CA GLU A 237 -0.30 6.83 -6.73
C GLU A 237 -1.77 6.74 -6.36
N ALA A 238 -2.70 7.00 -7.29
CA ALA A 238 -4.12 7.11 -6.96
C ALA A 238 -5.01 6.32 -7.92
N TYR A 239 -5.85 5.47 -7.35
CA TYR A 239 -6.89 4.72 -8.05
C TYR A 239 -8.26 5.25 -7.64
N SER A 240 -9.09 5.64 -8.61
CA SER A 240 -10.44 6.10 -8.31
C SER A 240 -11.35 5.99 -9.54
N ASP A 241 -12.64 5.76 -9.30
CA ASP A 241 -13.69 5.91 -10.31
C ASP A 241 -14.16 7.39 -10.42
N ASP A 242 -13.71 8.28 -9.53
CA ASP A 242 -14.02 9.70 -9.53
C ASP A 242 -12.93 10.50 -10.31
N ALA A 243 -13.22 10.79 -11.58
CA ALA A 243 -12.33 11.55 -12.46
C ALA A 243 -12.04 12.97 -11.94
N ALA A 244 -12.99 13.60 -11.25
CA ALA A 244 -12.80 14.94 -10.69
C ALA A 244 -11.77 14.94 -9.56
N LEU A 245 -11.82 13.91 -8.68
CA LEU A 245 -10.85 13.73 -7.63
C LEU A 245 -9.44 13.50 -8.19
N LEU A 246 -9.31 12.66 -9.23
CA LEU A 246 -8.01 12.42 -9.87
C LEU A 246 -7.45 13.70 -10.51
N ALA A 247 -8.29 14.47 -11.22
CA ALA A 247 -7.89 15.74 -11.82
C ALA A 247 -7.49 16.79 -10.76
N GLU A 248 -8.10 16.77 -9.57
CA GLU A 248 -7.68 17.63 -8.45
C GLU A 248 -6.28 17.24 -7.94
N LEU A 249 -6.00 15.94 -7.78
CA LEU A 249 -4.69 15.45 -7.41
C LEU A 249 -3.60 15.80 -8.42
N GLU A 250 -3.88 15.67 -9.72
CA GLU A 250 -2.96 16.03 -10.79
C GLU A 250 -2.65 17.54 -10.79
N ARG A 251 -3.68 18.38 -10.75
CA ARG A 251 -3.51 19.85 -10.71
C ARG A 251 -2.73 20.30 -9.48
N GLY A 252 -3.13 19.82 -8.29
CA GLY A 252 -2.46 20.21 -7.06
C GLY A 252 -1.03 19.66 -6.93
N SER A 253 -0.68 18.62 -7.71
CA SER A 253 0.69 18.09 -7.77
C SER A 253 1.61 18.97 -8.63
N ALA A 254 1.08 19.68 -9.60
CA ALA A 254 1.85 20.56 -10.49
C ALA A 254 2.54 21.71 -9.71
N ASP A 255 1.89 22.26 -8.70
CA ASP A 255 2.41 23.35 -7.87
C ASP A 255 3.71 22.99 -7.13
N ALA A 256 3.91 21.70 -6.83
CA ALA A 256 5.08 21.19 -6.12
C ALA A 256 5.98 20.31 -7.01
N VAL A 257 5.76 20.30 -8.33
CA VAL A 257 6.47 19.43 -9.30
C VAL A 257 6.50 17.98 -8.83
N ARG A 258 5.38 17.51 -8.28
CA ARG A 258 5.27 16.19 -7.64
C ARG A 258 4.95 15.13 -8.68
N ARG A 259 5.57 14.00 -8.60
CA ARG A 259 5.24 12.84 -9.44
C ARG A 259 3.87 12.31 -9.07
N THR A 260 2.99 12.20 -10.05
CA THR A 260 1.63 11.73 -9.82
C THR A 260 1.24 10.73 -10.91
N LYS A 261 0.75 9.59 -10.51
CA LYS A 261 0.14 8.60 -11.38
C LYS A 261 -1.29 8.34 -10.93
N THR A 262 -2.21 8.58 -11.84
CA THR A 262 -3.64 8.34 -11.63
C THR A 262 -4.11 7.17 -12.47
N HIS A 263 -5.08 6.43 -11.94
CA HIS A 263 -5.71 5.28 -12.55
C HIS A 263 -7.22 5.43 -12.44
N HIS A 264 -7.86 5.81 -13.56
CA HIS A 264 -9.30 6.04 -13.60
C HIS A 264 -10.05 4.76 -13.98
N ALA A 265 -11.07 4.41 -13.21
CA ALA A 265 -12.05 3.34 -13.49
C ALA A 265 -11.40 2.03 -13.96
N VAL A 266 -10.34 1.60 -13.26
CA VAL A 266 -9.64 0.37 -13.61
C VAL A 266 -10.55 -0.83 -13.39
N ALA A 267 -10.73 -1.64 -14.43
CA ALA A 267 -11.55 -2.84 -14.37
C ALA A 267 -10.92 -3.90 -13.44
N ARG A 268 -11.77 -4.71 -12.81
CA ARG A 268 -11.33 -5.77 -11.87
C ARG A 268 -10.32 -6.73 -12.52
N GLU A 269 -10.57 -7.13 -13.75
CA GLU A 269 -9.78 -8.10 -14.52
C GLU A 269 -8.35 -7.61 -14.78
N TRP A 270 -8.15 -6.29 -14.81
CA TRP A 270 -6.84 -5.69 -14.98
C TRP A 270 -5.88 -6.07 -13.83
N PHE A 271 -6.38 -6.17 -12.61
CA PHE A 271 -5.56 -6.53 -11.45
C PHE A 271 -5.12 -8.00 -11.46
N PHE A 272 -5.87 -8.87 -12.12
CA PHE A 272 -5.55 -10.31 -12.26
C PHE A 272 -4.74 -10.63 -13.52
N ASP A 273 -4.55 -9.65 -14.40
CA ASP A 273 -3.72 -9.80 -15.58
C ASP A 273 -2.25 -9.51 -15.21
N ASP A 274 -1.41 -10.54 -15.21
CA ASP A 274 0.02 -10.43 -14.85
C ASP A 274 0.83 -9.51 -15.76
N ARG A 275 0.35 -9.23 -16.98
CA ARG A 275 1.02 -8.30 -17.92
C ARG A 275 0.65 -6.83 -17.64
N ARG A 276 -0.45 -6.58 -16.96
CA ARG A 276 -1.03 -5.25 -16.74
C ARG A 276 -1.00 -4.83 -15.27
N GLY A 277 -1.37 -5.75 -14.36
CA GLY A 277 -1.47 -5.50 -12.92
C GLY A 277 -0.13 -5.56 -12.18
N GLN A 278 0.96 -5.97 -12.85
CA GLN A 278 2.32 -5.98 -12.30
C GLN A 278 3.33 -5.69 -13.41
N GLY A 279 4.60 -5.56 -13.08
CA GLY A 279 5.67 -5.42 -14.06
C GLY A 279 6.66 -4.31 -13.75
N LEU A 280 7.66 -4.19 -14.62
CA LEU A 280 8.77 -3.24 -14.48
C LEU A 280 8.28 -1.77 -14.45
N GLY A 281 7.26 -1.42 -15.22
CA GLY A 281 6.73 -0.06 -15.27
C GLY A 281 6.19 0.47 -13.93
N PHE A 282 5.82 -0.41 -12.98
CA PHE A 282 5.48 -0.01 -11.62
C PHE A 282 6.74 0.36 -10.81
N LEU A 283 7.85 -0.33 -11.04
CA LEU A 283 9.13 -0.06 -10.40
C LEU A 283 9.80 1.18 -10.98
N GLU A 284 9.72 1.40 -12.30
CA GLU A 284 10.21 2.62 -12.97
C GLU A 284 9.57 3.88 -12.42
N ARG A 285 8.27 3.85 -12.12
CA ARG A 285 7.57 4.98 -11.49
C ARG A 285 7.97 5.21 -10.04
N ALA A 286 8.53 4.21 -9.40
CA ALA A 286 8.91 4.24 -7.99
C ALA A 286 10.34 4.72 -7.74
N VAL A 287 11.11 5.04 -8.78
CA VAL A 287 12.52 5.46 -8.67
C VAL A 287 12.79 6.78 -9.37
N GLU A 288 13.83 7.46 -8.93
CA GLU A 288 14.50 8.53 -9.63
C GLU A 288 15.82 8.02 -10.21
N HIS A 289 16.21 8.59 -11.36
CA HIS A 289 17.47 8.25 -12.01
C HIS A 289 18.52 9.31 -11.70
N LYS A 290 19.59 8.90 -10.99
CA LYS A 290 20.71 9.76 -10.66
C LYS A 290 21.90 9.44 -11.57
N SER A 291 22.26 10.40 -12.42
CA SER A 291 23.45 10.29 -13.26
C SER A 291 24.69 10.77 -12.53
N ILE A 292 25.74 9.95 -12.56
CA ILE A 292 27.02 10.18 -11.90
C ILE A 292 28.11 10.23 -12.96
N TRP A 293 28.91 11.29 -12.93
CA TRP A 293 30.07 11.49 -13.78
C TRP A 293 31.32 11.29 -12.94
N HIS A 294 32.03 10.19 -13.15
CA HIS A 294 33.23 9.86 -12.43
C HIS A 294 34.46 10.14 -13.33
N PRO A 295 35.36 11.06 -12.97
CA PRO A 295 36.56 11.28 -13.74
C PRO A 295 37.40 10.00 -13.81
N VAL A 296 37.82 9.61 -15.01
CA VAL A 296 38.82 8.54 -15.20
C VAL A 296 40.17 9.19 -15.42
N GLY A 297 41.14 8.81 -14.60
CA GLY A 297 42.52 9.33 -14.76
C GLY A 297 43.08 9.05 -16.17
N LEU A 298 43.80 10.01 -16.72
CA LEU A 298 44.55 9.84 -17.97
C LEU A 298 45.80 9.02 -17.69
#